data_5810e99fabb6e5c672c0e06a6354961b
#
_entry.id   5810e99fabb6e5c672c0e06a6354961b
#
_cell.length_a   1.000
_cell.length_b   1.000
_cell.length_c   1.000
_cell.angle_alpha   90.00
_cell.angle_beta   90.00
_cell.angle_gamma   90.00
#
_symmetry.space_group_name_H-M   'P 1'
#
loop_
_entity.id
_entity.type
_entity.pdbx_description
1 polymer ?
#
loop_
_entity_poly.entity_id
_entity_poly.type
_entity_poly.pdbx_seq_one_letter_code
_entity_poly.pdbx_strand_id
1 'polypeptide(L)'
;MVAAGLSACASPAGEVDGQRLDVRMTATGMNAGRVAQATLVPLDDKTGMTMVISGVPSNVARPVRLYTYIYPGTCASPGASPAYELNRTVETYPYSRGGGWRLSKTAPVALATLRSSSHSIVLRTSPADGNFDIFCGDIR
;
A
#
# COMPACT_ATOMS: atom_id res chain seq x y z
N MET A 1 -4.27 55.41 -17.42
CA MET A 1 -4.93 54.37 -16.62
C MET A 1 -4.27 53.04 -16.93
N VAL A 2 -3.48 52.56 -16.02
CA VAL A 2 -2.82 51.25 -16.16
C VAL A 2 -3.61 50.24 -15.35
N ALA A 3 -4.28 49.32 -16.01
CA ALA A 3 -4.91 48.20 -15.36
C ALA A 3 -3.84 47.15 -15.04
N ALA A 4 -3.48 47.02 -13.77
CA ALA A 4 -2.63 45.97 -13.29
C ALA A 4 -3.44 44.66 -13.29
N GLY A 5 -3.19 43.80 -14.26
CA GLY A 5 -3.69 42.43 -14.27
C GLY A 5 -3.02 41.64 -13.16
N LEU A 6 -3.75 41.32 -12.12
CA LEU A 6 -3.33 40.30 -11.14
C LEU A 6 -3.36 38.95 -11.81
N SER A 7 -2.21 38.50 -12.23
CA SER A 7 -2.04 37.10 -12.57
C SER A 7 -2.09 36.29 -11.29
N ALA A 8 -3.25 35.73 -10.99
CA ALA A 8 -3.34 34.74 -9.95
C ALA A 8 -2.60 33.49 -10.42
N CYS A 9 -1.42 33.25 -9.87
CA CYS A 9 -0.75 31.95 -9.97
C CYS A 9 -1.54 30.96 -9.12
N ALA A 10 -2.55 30.34 -9.69
CA ALA A 10 -3.20 29.19 -9.10
C ALA A 10 -2.25 28.01 -9.28
N SER A 11 -1.53 27.64 -8.22
CA SER A 11 -0.84 26.37 -8.19
C SER A 11 -1.90 25.28 -8.30
N PRO A 12 -1.83 24.39 -9.28
CA PRO A 12 -2.81 23.30 -9.36
C PRO A 12 -2.58 22.37 -8.18
N ALA A 13 -3.47 22.43 -7.19
CA ALA A 13 -3.43 21.59 -6.00
C ALA A 13 -3.44 20.10 -6.34
N GLY A 14 -3.95 19.71 -7.52
CA GLY A 14 -4.00 18.32 -7.97
C GLY A 14 -2.66 17.70 -8.30
N GLU A 15 -1.61 18.49 -8.59
CA GLU A 15 -0.30 17.92 -8.94
C GLU A 15 0.45 17.41 -7.72
N VAL A 16 0.31 18.05 -6.57
CA VAL A 16 0.98 17.61 -5.33
C VAL A 16 0.36 16.32 -4.81
N ASP A 17 -0.96 16.23 -4.86
CA ASP A 17 -1.70 15.05 -4.39
C ASP A 17 -1.55 13.85 -5.33
N GLY A 18 -1.29 14.09 -6.62
CA GLY A 18 -1.05 13.04 -7.60
C GLY A 18 0.30 12.34 -7.44
N GLN A 19 1.22 12.90 -6.65
CA GLN A 19 2.57 12.36 -6.51
C GLN A 19 2.74 11.40 -5.34
N ARG A 20 1.80 11.39 -4.42
CA ARG A 20 1.89 10.53 -3.25
C ARG A 20 0.49 10.19 -2.78
N LEU A 21 0.32 8.95 -2.38
CA LEU A 21 -0.94 8.49 -1.80
C LEU A 21 -0.63 7.70 -0.54
N ASP A 22 -1.20 8.12 0.57
CA ASP A 22 -1.15 7.38 1.81
C ASP A 22 -2.42 6.53 1.93
N VAL A 23 -2.24 5.23 2.10
CA VAL A 23 -3.32 4.26 2.23
C VAL A 23 -3.29 3.68 3.63
N ARG A 24 -4.37 3.92 4.39
CA ARG A 24 -4.54 3.24 5.67
C ARG A 24 -4.93 1.79 5.41
N MET A 25 -4.23 0.88 6.04
CA MET A 25 -4.52 -0.54 5.95
C MET A 25 -5.18 -0.99 7.24
N THR A 26 -6.26 -1.73 7.10
CA THR A 26 -7.02 -2.25 8.24
C THR A 26 -6.61 -3.69 8.51
N ALA A 27 -6.36 -4.00 9.78
CA ALA A 27 -6.05 -5.36 10.18
C ALA A 27 -7.28 -6.27 10.01
N THR A 28 -7.03 -7.47 9.51
CA THR A 28 -8.05 -8.54 9.51
C THR A 28 -8.20 -9.13 10.90
N GLY A 29 -9.22 -9.98 11.10
CA GLY A 29 -9.42 -10.68 12.36
C GLY A 29 -8.21 -11.48 12.83
N MET A 30 -7.43 -12.02 11.89
CA MET A 30 -6.20 -12.77 12.19
C MET A 30 -5.09 -11.89 12.78
N ASN A 31 -5.19 -10.58 12.63
CA ASN A 31 -4.18 -9.63 13.09
C ASN A 31 -4.79 -8.46 13.87
N ALA A 32 -5.90 -8.70 14.54
CA ALA A 32 -6.68 -7.68 15.21
C ALA A 32 -5.83 -6.85 16.19
N GLY A 33 -6.08 -5.56 16.23
CA GLY A 33 -5.37 -4.62 17.09
C GLY A 33 -4.08 -4.05 16.50
N ARG A 34 -3.64 -4.55 15.36
CA ARG A 34 -2.47 -4.00 14.67
C ARG A 34 -2.87 -2.91 13.69
N VAL A 35 -1.92 -2.03 13.40
CA VAL A 35 -2.11 -0.93 12.46
C VAL A 35 -1.06 -1.00 11.36
N ALA A 36 -1.40 -0.48 10.20
CA ALA A 36 -0.48 -0.41 9.08
C ALA A 36 -0.84 0.75 8.16
N GLN A 37 0.17 1.23 7.44
CA GLN A 37 0.03 2.26 6.43
C GLN A 37 0.91 1.92 5.23
N ALA A 38 0.38 2.12 4.04
CA ALA A 38 1.14 2.08 2.80
C ALA A 38 1.28 3.49 2.25
N THR A 39 2.47 3.82 1.78
CA THR A 39 2.74 5.05 1.03
C THR A 39 3.08 4.67 -0.40
N LEU A 40 2.29 5.19 -1.33
CA LEU A 40 2.44 4.93 -2.76
C LEU A 40 2.96 6.18 -3.45
N VAL A 41 3.99 6.03 -4.27
CA VAL A 41 4.56 7.13 -5.06
C VAL A 41 4.68 6.72 -6.53
N PRO A 42 4.41 7.63 -7.48
CA PRO A 42 4.62 7.32 -8.88
C PRO A 42 6.11 7.24 -9.20
N LEU A 43 6.49 6.21 -9.95
CA LEU A 43 7.84 6.00 -10.48
C LEU A 43 7.71 5.77 -11.99
N ASP A 44 7.47 6.85 -12.75
CA ASP A 44 7.15 6.80 -14.17
C ASP A 44 5.91 5.93 -14.44
N ASP A 45 6.05 4.82 -15.13
CA ASP A 45 4.97 3.86 -15.41
C ASP A 45 4.77 2.80 -14.32
N LYS A 46 5.44 2.98 -13.19
CA LYS A 46 5.40 2.07 -12.03
C LYS A 46 4.95 2.79 -10.78
N THR A 47 4.69 2.02 -9.74
CA THR A 47 4.34 2.56 -8.42
C THR A 47 5.27 1.99 -7.37
N GLY A 48 5.99 2.88 -6.67
CA GLY A 48 6.74 2.52 -5.48
C GLY A 48 5.81 2.46 -4.28
N MET A 49 5.96 1.43 -3.45
CA MET A 49 5.16 1.22 -2.25
C MET A 49 6.06 0.95 -1.07
N THR A 50 5.86 1.69 0.00
CA THR A 50 6.50 1.40 1.29
C THR A 50 5.40 1.15 2.31
N MET A 51 5.47 0.03 3.00
CA MET A 51 4.49 -0.33 4.02
C MET A 51 5.16 -0.44 5.37
N VAL A 52 4.52 0.13 6.37
CA VAL A 52 4.94 0.06 7.78
C VAL A 52 3.80 -0.57 8.56
N ILE A 53 4.09 -1.64 9.29
CA ILE A 53 3.10 -2.37 10.06
C ILE A 53 3.54 -2.47 11.53
N SER A 54 2.60 -2.42 12.45
CA SER A 54 2.89 -2.47 13.89
C SER A 54 3.18 -3.90 14.38
N GLY A 55 2.80 -4.90 13.62
CA GLY A 55 3.06 -6.29 13.98
C GLY A 55 2.35 -7.28 13.09
N VAL A 56 2.66 -8.53 13.32
CA VAL A 56 2.12 -9.70 12.62
C VAL A 56 1.49 -10.66 13.63
N PRO A 57 0.66 -11.63 13.18
CA PRO A 57 0.15 -12.66 14.08
C PRO A 57 1.28 -13.41 14.80
N SER A 58 1.02 -13.86 16.00
CA SER A 58 2.02 -14.51 16.84
C SER A 58 2.56 -15.83 16.28
N ASN A 59 1.81 -16.47 15.37
CA ASN A 59 2.21 -17.74 14.75
C ASN A 59 3.15 -17.57 13.54
N VAL A 60 3.46 -16.33 13.15
CA VAL A 60 4.36 -16.06 12.03
C VAL A 60 5.79 -16.37 12.45
N ALA A 61 6.44 -17.24 11.69
CA ALA A 61 7.82 -17.62 11.93
C ALA A 61 8.80 -16.49 11.56
N ARG A 62 9.93 -16.48 12.24
CA ARG A 62 11.01 -15.55 11.92
C ARG A 62 12.07 -16.24 11.06
N PRO A 63 12.67 -15.55 10.09
CA PRO A 63 12.42 -14.14 9.71
C PRO A 63 11.03 -13.94 9.13
N VAL A 64 10.42 -12.77 9.43
CA VAL A 64 9.07 -12.46 8.97
C VAL A 64 9.07 -12.25 7.46
N ARG A 65 8.25 -13.00 6.76
CA ARG A 65 8.05 -12.92 5.32
C ARG A 65 6.60 -12.60 5.03
N LEU A 66 6.37 -11.54 4.26
CA LEU A 66 5.02 -11.11 3.93
C LEU A 66 4.85 -11.02 2.42
N TYR A 67 3.71 -11.49 1.98
CA TYR A 67 3.31 -11.49 0.59
C TYR A 67 2.37 -10.33 0.34
N THR A 68 2.61 -9.60 -0.74
CA THR A 68 1.86 -8.39 -1.09
C THR A 68 1.15 -8.61 -2.41
N TYR A 69 -0.13 -8.26 -2.44
CA TYR A 69 -0.98 -8.37 -3.62
C TYR A 69 -1.75 -7.08 -3.82
N ILE A 70 -2.01 -6.75 -5.09
CA ILE A 70 -2.99 -5.74 -5.46
C ILE A 70 -4.15 -6.47 -6.11
N TYR A 71 -5.33 -6.37 -5.50
CA TYR A 71 -6.56 -6.95 -6.03
C TYR A 71 -7.38 -5.88 -6.75
N PRO A 72 -8.08 -6.25 -7.83
CA PRO A 72 -9.15 -5.41 -8.33
C PRO A 72 -10.28 -5.40 -7.31
N GLY A 73 -10.98 -4.29 -7.19
CA GLY A 73 -12.05 -4.13 -6.22
C GLY A 73 -11.58 -3.57 -4.89
N THR A 74 -12.49 -3.50 -3.95
CA THR A 74 -12.25 -2.97 -2.59
C THR A 74 -11.96 -4.10 -1.61
N CYS A 75 -11.49 -3.74 -0.40
CA CYS A 75 -11.35 -4.73 0.67
C CYS A 75 -12.66 -5.40 1.05
N ALA A 76 -13.78 -4.68 0.93
CA ALA A 76 -15.12 -5.22 1.20
C ALA A 76 -15.62 -6.14 0.07
N SER A 77 -15.16 -5.92 -1.17
CA SER A 77 -15.59 -6.68 -2.33
C SER A 77 -14.41 -6.86 -3.30
N PRO A 78 -13.43 -7.69 -2.93
CA PRO A 78 -12.25 -7.93 -3.77
C PRO A 78 -12.60 -8.78 -4.98
N GLY A 79 -11.84 -8.63 -6.06
CA GLY A 79 -11.90 -9.53 -7.20
C GLY A 79 -11.46 -10.95 -6.82
N ALA A 80 -11.77 -11.91 -7.69
CA ALA A 80 -11.51 -13.33 -7.43
C ALA A 80 -10.02 -13.69 -7.40
N SER A 81 -9.19 -12.92 -8.09
CA SER A 81 -7.75 -13.15 -8.15
C SER A 81 -7.00 -11.83 -8.16
N PRO A 82 -5.72 -11.81 -7.72
CA PRO A 82 -4.93 -10.59 -7.71
C PRO A 82 -4.68 -10.09 -9.14
N ALA A 83 -4.72 -8.76 -9.29
CA ALA A 83 -4.28 -8.12 -10.53
C ALA A 83 -2.75 -8.09 -10.61
N TYR A 84 -2.08 -7.91 -9.48
CA TYR A 84 -0.61 -7.86 -9.41
C TYR A 84 -0.12 -8.60 -8.17
N GLU A 85 0.92 -9.39 -8.33
CA GLU A 85 1.63 -10.07 -7.25
C GLU A 85 3.00 -9.43 -7.11
N LEU A 86 3.34 -8.93 -5.93
CA LEU A 86 4.56 -8.18 -5.67
C LEU A 86 5.52 -9.00 -4.81
N ASN A 87 5.74 -10.26 -5.18
CA ASN A 87 6.41 -11.26 -4.32
C ASN A 87 7.74 -11.77 -4.88
N ARG A 88 8.42 -10.97 -5.70
CA ARG A 88 9.80 -11.26 -6.10
C ARG A 88 10.73 -11.30 -4.89
N THR A 89 10.45 -10.46 -3.91
CA THR A 89 11.07 -10.49 -2.59
C THR A 89 9.96 -10.44 -1.55
N VAL A 90 10.14 -11.11 -0.44
CA VAL A 90 9.13 -11.20 0.63
C VAL A 90 9.70 -10.80 2.00
N GLU A 91 10.92 -10.34 2.03
CA GLU A 91 11.61 -9.93 3.24
C GLU A 91 10.98 -8.68 3.85
N THR A 92 11.04 -8.64 5.17
CA THR A 92 10.68 -7.48 5.97
C THR A 92 11.89 -7.03 6.77
N TYR A 93 11.86 -5.77 7.20
CA TYR A 93 12.94 -5.19 8.00
C TYR A 93 12.34 -4.62 9.28
N PRO A 94 13.02 -4.79 10.44
CA PRO A 94 12.57 -4.15 11.67
C PRO A 94 12.44 -2.64 11.49
N TYR A 95 11.32 -2.06 11.93
CA TYR A 95 11.07 -0.64 11.77
C TYR A 95 11.44 0.17 13.00
N SER A 96 11.22 -0.37 14.19
CA SER A 96 11.49 0.32 15.45
C SER A 96 11.84 -0.66 16.57
N ARG A 97 12.36 -0.12 17.68
CA ARG A 97 12.65 -0.92 18.87
C ARG A 97 11.41 -1.52 19.53
N GLY A 98 10.24 -0.89 19.33
CA GLY A 98 8.97 -1.35 19.89
C GLY A 98 8.31 -2.49 19.13
N GLY A 99 8.98 -3.04 18.14
CA GLY A 99 8.40 -4.00 17.21
C GLY A 99 7.78 -3.27 16.02
N GLY A 100 7.44 -4.00 15.00
CA GLY A 100 6.96 -3.44 13.75
C GLY A 100 7.91 -3.76 12.62
N TRP A 101 7.39 -3.70 11.42
CA TRP A 101 8.10 -4.15 10.24
C TRP A 101 7.88 -3.16 9.10
N ARG A 102 8.88 -3.04 8.26
CA ARG A 102 8.83 -2.26 7.03
C ARG A 102 9.12 -3.18 5.85
N LEU A 103 8.39 -2.96 4.76
CA LEU A 103 8.68 -3.61 3.49
C LEU A 103 8.44 -2.62 2.35
N SER A 104 9.20 -2.78 1.27
CA SER A 104 9.09 -1.94 0.08
C SER A 104 8.86 -2.81 -1.14
N LYS A 105 8.00 -2.35 -2.04
CA LYS A 105 7.61 -3.05 -3.26
C LYS A 105 7.58 -2.06 -4.41
N THR A 106 7.70 -2.59 -5.62
CA THR A 106 7.44 -1.83 -6.83
C THR A 106 6.39 -2.56 -7.64
N ALA A 107 5.25 -1.90 -7.88
CA ALA A 107 4.20 -2.45 -8.73
C ALA A 107 4.47 -2.08 -10.19
N PRO A 108 4.36 -3.02 -11.14
CA PRO A 108 4.63 -2.77 -12.57
C PRO A 108 3.43 -2.09 -13.25
N VAL A 109 2.88 -1.06 -12.62
CA VAL A 109 1.71 -0.34 -13.08
C VAL A 109 1.76 1.09 -12.54
N ALA A 110 1.33 2.05 -13.36
CA ALA A 110 1.29 3.44 -12.95
C ALA A 110 0.28 3.68 -11.83
N LEU A 111 0.60 4.59 -10.91
CA LEU A 111 -0.31 4.94 -9.82
C LEU A 111 -1.64 5.49 -10.33
N ALA A 112 -1.62 6.28 -11.41
CA ALA A 112 -2.84 6.77 -12.03
C ALA A 112 -3.76 5.64 -12.50
N THR A 113 -3.20 4.55 -13.01
CA THR A 113 -3.96 3.37 -13.41
C THR A 113 -4.60 2.69 -12.21
N LEU A 114 -3.87 2.54 -11.11
CA LEU A 114 -4.42 1.96 -9.87
C LEU A 114 -5.54 2.82 -9.29
N ARG A 115 -5.51 4.12 -9.50
CA ARG A 115 -6.53 5.06 -9.02
C ARG A 115 -7.71 5.22 -9.98
N SER A 116 -7.58 4.77 -11.22
CA SER A 116 -8.64 4.92 -12.25
C SER A 116 -9.83 3.98 -12.03
N SER A 117 -9.64 2.92 -11.26
CA SER A 117 -10.68 1.98 -10.86
C SER A 117 -10.38 1.47 -9.46
N SER A 118 -11.32 0.73 -8.86
CA SER A 118 -11.15 0.21 -7.51
C SER A 118 -10.04 -0.84 -7.46
N HIS A 119 -9.07 -0.60 -6.59
CA HIS A 119 -8.02 -1.55 -6.26
C HIS A 119 -7.77 -1.54 -4.75
N SER A 120 -7.25 -2.64 -4.25
CA SER A 120 -6.89 -2.78 -2.84
C SER A 120 -5.55 -3.48 -2.68
N ILE A 121 -4.84 -3.13 -1.61
CA ILE A 121 -3.58 -3.76 -1.22
C ILE A 121 -3.89 -4.79 -0.15
N VAL A 122 -3.39 -6.01 -0.33
CA VAL A 122 -3.51 -7.08 0.65
C VAL A 122 -2.13 -7.53 1.08
N LEU A 123 -1.90 -7.55 2.38
CA LEU A 123 -0.75 -8.21 2.99
C LEU A 123 -1.17 -9.56 3.54
N ARG A 124 -0.38 -10.58 3.24
CA ARG A 124 -0.69 -11.97 3.56
C ARG A 124 0.53 -12.64 4.16
N THR A 125 0.33 -13.53 5.12
CA THR A 125 1.40 -14.36 5.64
C THR A 125 1.91 -15.34 4.58
N SER A 126 3.11 -15.88 4.77
CA SER A 126 3.64 -16.86 3.85
C SER A 126 2.81 -18.16 3.84
N PRO A 127 2.88 -18.97 2.79
CA PRO A 127 2.22 -20.27 2.78
C PRO A 127 2.60 -21.16 3.97
N ALA A 128 3.86 -21.11 4.41
CA ALA A 128 4.32 -21.86 5.58
C ALA A 128 3.67 -21.37 6.89
N ASP A 129 3.25 -20.11 6.94
CA ASP A 129 2.58 -19.51 8.10
C ASP A 129 1.05 -19.51 7.97
N GLY A 130 0.50 -20.25 7.04
CA GLY A 130 -0.93 -20.45 6.87
C GLY A 130 -1.58 -19.63 5.77
N ASN A 131 -0.85 -18.75 5.10
CA ASN A 131 -1.34 -17.97 3.96
C ASN A 131 -2.59 -17.14 4.30
N PHE A 132 -2.56 -16.42 5.44
CA PHE A 132 -3.67 -15.60 5.93
C PHE A 132 -3.52 -14.14 5.52
N ASP A 133 -4.62 -13.52 5.11
CA ASP A 133 -4.68 -12.08 4.95
C ASP A 133 -4.59 -11.42 6.34
N ILE A 134 -3.66 -10.47 6.50
CA ILE A 134 -3.44 -9.79 7.77
C ILE A 134 -3.75 -8.29 7.72
N PHE A 135 -3.67 -7.68 6.56
CA PHE A 135 -4.05 -6.28 6.34
C PHE A 135 -4.67 -6.12 4.96
N CYS A 136 -5.61 -5.20 4.85
CA CYS A 136 -6.15 -4.73 3.57
C CYS A 136 -6.38 -3.23 3.60
N GLY A 137 -6.06 -2.55 2.49
CA GLY A 137 -6.29 -1.11 2.33
C GLY A 137 -6.76 -0.77 0.93
N ASP A 138 -7.77 0.07 0.83
CA ASP A 138 -8.29 0.54 -0.47
C ASP A 138 -7.38 1.62 -1.04
N ILE A 139 -7.03 1.49 -2.31
CA ILE A 139 -6.25 2.50 -3.04
C ILE A 139 -7.23 3.57 -3.55
N ARG A 140 -7.17 4.74 -2.91
CA ARG A 140 -8.07 5.86 -3.25
C ARG A 140 -7.30 7.17 -3.35
#